data_d3c4ab2746e0d795dac431d356e874ab
#
_entry.id   d3c4ab2746e0d795dac431d356e874ab
#
_cell.length_a   1.000
_cell.length_b   1.000
_cell.length_c   1.000
_cell.angle_alpha   90.00
_cell.angle_beta   90.00
_cell.angle_gamma   90.00
#
_symmetry.space_group_name_H-M   'P 1'
#
loop_
_entity.id
_entity.type
_entity.pdbx_description
1 polymer ?
#
loop_
_entity_poly.entity_id
_entity_poly.type
_entity_poly.pdbx_seq_one_letter_code
_entity_poly.pdbx_strand_id
1 'polypeptide(L)'
;MKSLMKKVFAAAAAIATVFGLAATTVATANAADGATLTVSTADAKFVGKTVNAYKMFSATVGGEGANKAVSYTLTDTWKPFFMDSTASGLNGATDANVNDKANEYVSELAGDNLVAFATKASNWAQTQAKNITADKTATVSAGATNGNYTATFTGLD
;
A
#
# COMPACT_ATOMS: atom_id res chain seq x y z
N MET A 1 7.96 14.53 -32.16
CA MET A 1 7.63 13.24 -31.51
C MET A 1 8.03 13.34 -30.05
N LYS A 2 7.06 13.53 -29.16
CA LYS A 2 7.30 13.66 -27.71
C LYS A 2 7.40 12.26 -27.12
N SER A 3 8.60 11.87 -26.70
CA SER A 3 8.86 10.64 -25.93
C SER A 3 8.11 10.75 -24.61
N LEU A 4 7.02 10.01 -24.47
CA LEU A 4 6.38 9.74 -23.18
C LEU A 4 7.30 8.81 -22.41
N MET A 5 8.15 9.37 -21.57
CA MET A 5 8.78 8.60 -20.49
C MET A 5 7.65 8.05 -19.60
N LYS A 6 7.31 6.80 -19.82
CA LYS A 6 6.48 6.05 -18.88
C LYS A 6 7.27 5.92 -17.58
N LYS A 7 6.96 6.75 -16.60
CA LYS A 7 7.43 6.57 -15.24
C LYS A 7 6.84 5.25 -14.75
N VAL A 8 7.69 4.25 -14.63
CA VAL A 8 7.33 2.98 -13.97
C VAL A 8 7.19 3.31 -12.49
N PHE A 9 5.99 3.59 -12.05
CA PHE A 9 5.66 3.65 -10.64
C PHE A 9 5.46 2.20 -10.19
N ALA A 10 6.45 1.64 -9.54
CA ALA A 10 6.25 0.47 -8.71
C ALA A 10 5.47 0.92 -7.45
N ALA A 11 4.18 1.12 -7.62
CA ALA A 11 3.29 1.33 -6.50
C ALA A 11 2.84 -0.04 -5.99
N ALA A 12 3.73 -0.73 -5.28
CA ALA A 12 3.26 -1.70 -4.31
C ALA A 12 2.50 -0.86 -3.26
N ALA A 13 1.19 -0.72 -3.42
CA ALA A 13 0.35 -0.07 -2.43
C ALA A 13 0.18 -1.04 -1.24
N ALA A 14 1.26 -1.23 -0.50
CA ALA A 14 1.22 -1.84 0.80
C ALA A 14 0.82 -0.74 1.79
N ILE A 15 -0.41 -0.77 2.25
CA ILE A 15 -0.84 0.09 3.35
C ILE A 15 -0.43 -0.60 4.63
N ALA A 16 0.62 -0.09 5.26
CA ALA A 16 0.99 -0.51 6.60
C ALA A 16 0.14 0.27 7.61
N THR A 17 -0.74 -0.44 8.31
CA THR A 17 -1.57 0.16 9.34
C THR A 17 -1.02 -0.17 10.72
N VAL A 18 -0.58 0.87 11.43
CA VAL A 18 -0.29 0.78 12.85
C VAL A 18 -1.33 1.59 13.59
N PHE A 19 -1.98 1.01 14.58
CA PHE A 19 -2.91 1.72 15.44
C PHE A 19 -2.23 2.96 16.05
N GLY A 20 -2.66 4.15 15.62
CA GLY A 20 -2.21 5.41 16.20
C GLY A 20 -0.91 5.98 15.65
N LEU A 21 -0.39 5.49 14.53
CA LEU A 21 0.81 6.06 13.93
C LEU A 21 0.45 7.28 13.08
N ALA A 22 0.46 8.45 13.67
CA ALA A 22 0.78 9.69 12.97
C ALA A 22 2.31 9.74 12.81
N ALA A 23 2.85 8.91 11.95
CA ALA A 23 4.29 8.84 11.74
C ALA A 23 4.60 9.12 10.27
N THR A 24 5.62 9.92 10.05
CA THR A 24 6.30 10.04 8.77
C THR A 24 6.81 8.66 8.37
N THR A 25 5.99 7.91 7.67
CA THR A 25 6.38 6.62 7.12
C THR A 25 7.14 6.86 5.83
N VAL A 26 8.43 6.59 5.85
CA VAL A 26 9.18 6.42 4.60
C VAL A 26 9.03 4.95 4.22
N ALA A 27 8.14 4.67 3.28
CA ALA A 27 8.04 3.36 2.67
C ALA A 27 8.98 3.31 1.47
N THR A 28 10.02 2.50 1.54
CA THR A 28 10.86 2.20 0.38
C THR A 28 10.43 0.83 -0.14
N ALA A 29 9.71 0.79 -1.23
CA ALA A 29 9.35 -0.45 -1.92
C ALA A 29 10.29 -0.63 -3.13
N ASN A 30 10.99 -1.75 -3.18
CA ASN A 30 11.68 -2.21 -4.37
C ASN A 30 10.83 -3.32 -5.01
N ALA A 31 10.31 -3.07 -6.19
CA ALA A 31 9.55 -4.04 -6.97
C ALA A 31 10.51 -5.03 -7.66
N ALA A 32 10.92 -6.05 -6.94
CA ALA A 32 11.58 -7.25 -7.48
C ALA A 32 11.01 -8.43 -6.69
N ASP A 33 11.08 -9.63 -7.23
CA ASP A 33 10.72 -10.84 -6.49
C ASP A 33 11.39 -10.83 -5.12
N GLY A 34 10.59 -10.90 -4.06
CA GLY A 34 11.10 -10.77 -2.69
C GLY A 34 11.24 -9.33 -2.20
N ALA A 35 10.45 -8.39 -2.71
CA ALA A 35 10.46 -7.00 -2.28
C ALA A 35 10.33 -6.86 -0.75
N THR A 36 10.99 -5.84 -0.22
CA THR A 36 10.99 -5.50 1.20
C THR A 36 10.33 -4.14 1.40
N LEU A 37 9.40 -4.06 2.34
CA LEU A 37 8.80 -2.81 2.80
C LEU A 37 9.24 -2.56 4.25
N THR A 38 9.86 -1.42 4.51
CA THR A 38 10.20 -1.00 5.87
C THR A 38 9.37 0.22 6.27
N VAL A 39 8.68 0.09 7.40
CA VAL A 39 7.93 1.16 8.04
C VAL A 39 8.73 1.65 9.24
N SER A 40 8.94 2.96 9.36
CA SER A 40 9.74 3.55 10.42
C SER A 40 8.95 4.54 11.27
N THR A 41 9.28 4.62 12.55
CA THR A 41 8.75 5.61 13.48
C THR A 41 9.84 6.06 14.47
N ALA A 42 9.78 7.30 14.90
CA ALA A 42 10.64 7.82 15.99
C ALA A 42 10.05 7.58 17.39
N ASP A 43 8.85 7.05 17.51
CA ASP A 43 8.15 6.91 18.77
C ASP A 43 8.33 5.50 19.36
N ALA A 44 9.11 5.44 20.45
CA ALA A 44 9.45 4.20 21.16
C ALA A 44 8.23 3.42 21.70
N LYS A 45 7.06 4.09 21.88
CA LYS A 45 5.84 3.41 22.38
C LYS A 45 5.32 2.33 21.44
N PHE A 46 5.77 2.33 20.17
CA PHE A 46 5.38 1.33 19.19
C PHE A 46 6.24 0.06 19.21
N VAL A 47 7.35 0.06 19.96
CA VAL A 47 8.18 -1.15 20.11
C VAL A 47 7.32 -2.30 20.66
N GLY A 48 7.42 -3.46 20.01
CA GLY A 48 6.63 -4.64 20.33
C GLY A 48 5.19 -4.64 19.77
N LYS A 49 4.76 -3.55 19.10
CA LYS A 49 3.45 -3.52 18.42
C LYS A 49 3.52 -4.21 17.08
N THR A 50 2.45 -4.89 16.73
CA THR A 50 2.29 -5.52 15.41
C THR A 50 1.80 -4.52 14.39
N VAL A 51 2.44 -4.51 13.23
CA VAL A 51 2.04 -3.79 12.02
C VAL A 51 1.48 -4.79 11.03
N ASN A 52 0.35 -4.48 10.43
CA ASN A 52 -0.28 -5.28 9.39
C ASN A 52 -0.05 -4.64 8.03
N ALA A 53 0.26 -5.44 7.02
CA ALA A 53 0.30 -5.02 5.63
C ALA A 53 -0.81 -5.72 4.85
N TYR A 54 -1.50 -4.96 4.00
CA TYR A 54 -2.59 -5.44 3.18
C TYR A 54 -2.27 -5.19 1.70
N LYS A 55 -2.38 -6.22 0.89
CA LYS A 55 -2.17 -6.14 -0.56
C LYS A 55 -3.47 -5.73 -1.25
N MET A 56 -3.52 -4.50 -1.72
CA MET A 56 -4.68 -3.99 -2.47
C MET A 56 -4.65 -4.41 -3.93
N PHE A 57 -3.46 -4.44 -4.52
CA PHE A 57 -3.26 -4.78 -5.93
C PHE A 57 -2.24 -5.90 -6.07
N SER A 58 -2.51 -6.82 -7.00
CA SER A 58 -1.52 -7.77 -7.50
C SER A 58 -0.81 -7.17 -8.70
N ALA A 59 0.50 -7.34 -8.78
CA ALA A 59 1.30 -6.90 -9.91
C ALA A 59 1.60 -8.07 -10.84
N THR A 60 1.44 -7.86 -12.14
CA THR A 60 1.89 -8.80 -13.17
C THR A 60 2.89 -8.10 -14.05
N VAL A 61 4.07 -8.69 -14.20
CA VAL A 61 5.12 -8.19 -15.05
C VAL A 61 5.07 -8.93 -16.39
N GLY A 62 4.85 -8.19 -17.47
CA GLY A 62 4.89 -8.72 -18.85
C GLY A 62 6.04 -8.12 -19.66
N GLY A 63 6.46 -8.80 -20.72
CA GLY A 63 7.56 -8.35 -21.59
C GLY A 63 8.95 -8.68 -21.03
N GLU A 64 9.97 -8.44 -21.86
CA GLU A 64 11.37 -8.74 -21.54
C GLU A 64 12.27 -7.51 -21.74
N GLY A 65 13.37 -7.47 -21.01
CA GLY A 65 14.38 -6.42 -21.13
C GLY A 65 13.83 -5.01 -20.91
N ALA A 66 14.09 -4.10 -21.84
CA ALA A 66 13.62 -2.70 -21.78
C ALA A 66 12.11 -2.52 -22.06
N ASN A 67 11.42 -3.57 -22.49
CA ASN A 67 9.97 -3.56 -22.78
C ASN A 67 9.13 -4.15 -21.67
N LYS A 68 9.67 -4.28 -20.47
CA LYS A 68 8.90 -4.73 -19.31
C LYS A 68 7.77 -3.74 -19.03
N ALA A 69 6.56 -4.27 -18.90
CA ALA A 69 5.37 -3.54 -18.46
C ALA A 69 4.83 -4.18 -17.20
N VAL A 70 4.39 -3.36 -16.25
CA VAL A 70 3.72 -3.82 -15.04
C VAL A 70 2.24 -3.47 -15.14
N SER A 71 1.38 -4.45 -14.91
CA SER A 71 -0.05 -4.27 -14.81
C SER A 71 -0.48 -4.56 -13.37
N TYR A 72 -1.34 -3.71 -12.84
CA TYR A 72 -1.88 -3.86 -11.48
C TYR A 72 -3.34 -4.26 -11.55
N THR A 73 -3.69 -5.31 -10.82
CA THR A 73 -5.07 -5.80 -10.70
C THR A 73 -5.52 -5.66 -9.26
N LEU A 74 -6.63 -4.94 -9.06
CA LEU A 74 -7.25 -4.79 -7.75
C LEU A 74 -7.72 -6.16 -7.24
N THR A 75 -7.38 -6.49 -6.00
CA THR A 75 -7.82 -7.74 -5.37
C THR A 75 -9.32 -7.68 -5.05
N ASP A 76 -9.99 -8.82 -5.10
CA ASP A 76 -11.44 -8.91 -4.84
C ASP A 76 -11.80 -8.43 -3.43
N THR A 77 -10.93 -8.64 -2.47
CA THR A 77 -11.07 -8.21 -1.08
C THR A 77 -11.24 -6.69 -0.95
N TRP A 78 -10.57 -5.91 -1.82
CA TRP A 78 -10.59 -4.46 -1.76
C TRP A 78 -11.57 -3.79 -2.72
N LYS A 79 -12.20 -4.53 -3.63
CA LYS A 79 -13.23 -3.99 -4.53
C LYS A 79 -14.36 -3.27 -3.78
N PRO A 80 -14.96 -3.84 -2.70
CA PRO A 80 -16.03 -3.17 -1.97
C PRO A 80 -15.59 -1.82 -1.37
N PHE A 81 -14.34 -1.71 -0.91
CA PHE A 81 -13.78 -0.45 -0.42
C PHE A 81 -13.78 0.64 -1.50
N PHE A 82 -13.29 0.32 -2.68
CA PHE A 82 -13.20 1.28 -3.78
C PHE A 82 -14.57 1.60 -4.41
N MET A 83 -15.53 0.70 -4.34
CA MET A 83 -16.90 0.96 -4.80
C MET A 83 -17.72 1.82 -3.82
N ASP A 84 -17.34 1.85 -2.55
CA ASP A 84 -17.92 2.75 -1.56
C ASP A 84 -17.18 4.10 -1.58
N SER A 85 -17.80 5.10 -2.20
CA SER A 85 -17.22 6.45 -2.32
C SER A 85 -17.03 7.14 -0.95
N THR A 86 -17.83 6.80 0.05
CA THR A 86 -17.68 7.33 1.41
C THR A 86 -16.44 6.75 2.08
N ALA A 87 -16.21 5.46 1.89
CA ALA A 87 -15.06 4.77 2.46
C ALA A 87 -13.76 5.18 1.75
N SER A 88 -13.68 5.07 0.43
CA SER A 88 -12.45 5.30 -0.33
C SER A 88 -12.23 6.77 -0.70
N GLY A 89 -13.29 7.51 -0.98
CA GLY A 89 -13.27 8.82 -1.64
C GLY A 89 -13.28 8.74 -3.17
N LEU A 90 -13.30 7.54 -3.75
CA LEU A 90 -13.38 7.32 -5.19
C LEU A 90 -14.85 7.36 -5.65
N ASN A 91 -15.17 8.24 -6.59
CA ASN A 91 -16.54 8.39 -7.11
C ASN A 91 -16.73 7.60 -8.41
N GLY A 92 -17.94 7.06 -8.57
CA GLY A 92 -18.42 6.44 -9.82
C GLY A 92 -17.72 5.13 -10.16
N ALA A 93 -17.16 4.42 -9.18
CA ALA A 93 -16.68 3.07 -9.34
C ALA A 93 -17.86 2.08 -9.40
N THR A 94 -17.77 1.12 -10.30
CA THR A 94 -18.72 0.02 -10.51
C THR A 94 -17.94 -1.27 -10.70
N ASP A 95 -18.59 -2.43 -10.62
CA ASP A 95 -17.92 -3.73 -10.87
C ASP A 95 -17.17 -3.77 -12.21
N ALA A 96 -17.70 -3.09 -13.23
CA ALA A 96 -17.12 -3.10 -14.58
C ALA A 96 -15.85 -2.24 -14.70
N ASN A 97 -15.67 -1.21 -13.84
CA ASN A 97 -14.58 -0.24 -13.99
C ASN A 97 -13.76 -0.02 -12.73
N VAL A 98 -14.07 -0.67 -11.61
CA VAL A 98 -13.41 -0.42 -10.32
C VAL A 98 -11.90 -0.66 -10.37
N ASN A 99 -11.44 -1.65 -11.14
CA ASN A 99 -10.01 -1.91 -11.30
C ASN A 99 -9.27 -0.69 -11.88
N ASP A 100 -9.74 -0.18 -12.99
CA ASP A 100 -9.08 0.92 -13.71
C ASP A 100 -9.17 2.22 -12.91
N LYS A 101 -10.35 2.52 -12.36
CA LYS A 101 -10.55 3.70 -11.53
C LYS A 101 -9.73 3.68 -10.24
N ALA A 102 -9.61 2.51 -9.58
CA ALA A 102 -8.79 2.39 -8.39
C ALA A 102 -7.30 2.57 -8.71
N ASN A 103 -6.81 1.99 -9.82
CA ASN A 103 -5.44 2.19 -10.29
C ASN A 103 -5.15 3.67 -10.58
N GLU A 104 -6.01 4.33 -11.34
CA GLU A 104 -5.89 5.75 -11.66
C GLU A 104 -5.87 6.59 -10.36
N TYR A 105 -6.87 6.41 -9.51
CA TYR A 105 -7.02 7.14 -8.25
C TYR A 105 -5.80 6.99 -7.34
N VAL A 106 -5.33 5.75 -7.10
CA VAL A 106 -4.18 5.51 -6.22
C VAL A 106 -2.88 6.06 -6.83
N SER A 107 -2.73 6.02 -8.15
CA SER A 107 -1.54 6.55 -8.83
C SER A 107 -1.36 8.07 -8.70
N GLU A 108 -2.46 8.79 -8.45
CA GLU A 108 -2.47 10.24 -8.27
C GLU A 108 -2.29 10.67 -6.80
N LEU A 109 -2.37 9.73 -5.85
CA LEU A 109 -2.25 10.06 -4.43
C LEU A 109 -0.82 10.47 -4.07
N ALA A 110 -0.69 11.62 -3.42
CA ALA A 110 0.58 12.10 -2.89
C ALA A 110 0.36 12.96 -1.63
N GLY A 111 1.40 13.10 -0.80
CA GLY A 111 1.38 13.95 0.39
C GLY A 111 0.21 13.63 1.31
N ASP A 112 -0.52 14.67 1.75
CA ASP A 112 -1.62 14.55 2.70
C ASP A 112 -2.79 13.72 2.16
N ASN A 113 -3.01 13.69 0.85
CA ASN A 113 -4.05 12.86 0.22
C ASN A 113 -3.74 11.38 0.37
N LEU A 114 -2.47 10.99 0.24
CA LEU A 114 -2.05 9.60 0.48
C LEU A 114 -2.24 9.21 1.95
N VAL A 115 -1.89 10.10 2.89
CA VAL A 115 -2.09 9.88 4.33
C VAL A 115 -3.58 9.73 4.66
N ALA A 116 -4.42 10.61 4.12
CA ALA A 116 -5.88 10.55 4.31
C ALA A 116 -6.47 9.25 3.73
N PHE A 117 -6.04 8.84 2.55
CA PHE A 117 -6.43 7.58 1.93
C PHE A 117 -6.02 6.38 2.79
N ALA A 118 -4.76 6.33 3.24
CA ALA A 118 -4.25 5.27 4.08
C ALA A 118 -5.04 5.15 5.39
N THR A 119 -5.42 6.28 6.00
CA THR A 119 -6.26 6.32 7.19
C THR A 119 -7.65 5.74 6.92
N LYS A 120 -8.29 6.13 5.82
CA LYS A 120 -9.59 5.58 5.40
C LYS A 120 -9.54 4.08 5.17
N ALA A 121 -8.53 3.62 4.44
CA ALA A 121 -8.35 2.20 4.15
C ALA A 121 -8.09 1.38 5.42
N SER A 122 -7.27 1.92 6.33
CA SER A 122 -7.02 1.32 7.64
C SER A 122 -8.30 1.18 8.46
N ASN A 123 -9.08 2.26 8.57
CA ASN A 123 -10.33 2.25 9.32
C ASN A 123 -11.33 1.25 8.72
N TRP A 124 -11.43 1.22 7.39
CA TRP A 124 -12.31 0.28 6.70
C TRP A 124 -11.87 -1.17 6.92
N ALA A 125 -10.59 -1.47 6.80
CA ALA A 125 -10.05 -2.81 7.04
C ALA A 125 -10.31 -3.29 8.48
N GLN A 126 -10.29 -2.39 9.46
CA GLN A 126 -10.57 -2.69 10.85
C GLN A 126 -12.07 -2.93 11.11
N THR A 127 -12.95 -2.16 10.48
CA THR A 127 -14.41 -2.36 10.59
C THR A 127 -14.86 -3.63 9.89
N GLN A 128 -14.14 -4.05 8.85
CA GLN A 128 -14.33 -5.29 8.10
C GLN A 128 -13.40 -6.42 8.59
N ALA A 129 -12.85 -6.31 9.79
CA ALA A 129 -11.81 -7.19 10.32
C ALA A 129 -12.15 -8.70 10.32
N LYS A 130 -13.43 -9.05 10.23
CA LYS A 130 -13.85 -10.45 10.06
C LYS A 130 -13.61 -11.00 8.64
N ASN A 131 -13.42 -10.12 7.67
CA ASN A 131 -13.35 -10.47 6.24
C ASN A 131 -12.00 -10.11 5.60
N ILE A 132 -11.16 -9.31 6.28
CA ILE A 132 -9.86 -8.92 5.76
C ILE A 132 -8.76 -9.42 6.69
N THR A 133 -7.99 -10.38 6.19
CA THR A 133 -6.78 -10.86 6.84
C THR A 133 -5.59 -10.07 6.30
N ALA A 134 -4.67 -9.68 7.17
CA ALA A 134 -3.42 -9.07 6.72
C ALA A 134 -2.61 -10.07 5.89
N ASP A 135 -2.09 -9.62 4.76
CA ASP A 135 -1.23 -10.45 3.90
C ASP A 135 0.12 -10.73 4.56
N LYS A 136 0.62 -9.76 5.30
CA LYS A 136 1.85 -9.88 6.10
C LYS A 136 1.71 -9.14 7.42
N THR A 137 2.47 -9.59 8.41
CA THR A 137 2.60 -8.91 9.71
C THR A 137 4.08 -8.75 10.06
N ALA A 138 4.41 -7.67 10.75
CA ALA A 138 5.74 -7.44 11.29
C ALA A 138 5.65 -6.77 12.66
N THR A 139 6.65 -6.98 13.51
CA THR A 139 6.70 -6.34 14.83
C THR A 139 7.67 -5.18 14.80
N VAL A 140 7.30 -4.05 15.39
CA VAL A 140 8.19 -2.89 15.52
C VAL A 140 9.32 -3.22 16.47
N SER A 141 10.55 -3.04 16.01
CA SER A 141 11.78 -3.25 16.78
C SER A 141 12.70 -2.02 16.69
N ALA A 142 13.76 -1.98 17.48
CA ALA A 142 14.79 -0.96 17.34
C ALA A 142 15.44 -1.05 15.95
N GLY A 143 15.47 0.05 15.23
CA GLY A 143 16.16 0.17 13.94
C GLY A 143 17.67 0.29 14.10
N ALA A 144 18.38 0.28 12.99
CA ALA A 144 19.85 0.42 12.98
C ALA A 144 20.36 1.78 13.50
N THR A 145 19.51 2.81 13.40
CA THR A 145 19.85 4.16 13.90
C THR A 145 19.14 4.38 15.25
N ASN A 146 19.88 4.91 16.23
CA ASN A 146 19.33 5.20 17.55
C ASN A 146 18.16 6.19 17.46
N GLY A 147 17.06 5.88 18.16
CA GLY A 147 15.82 6.67 18.11
C GLY A 147 14.95 6.41 16.86
N ASN A 148 15.30 5.43 16.04
CA ASN A 148 14.48 4.95 14.94
C ASN A 148 14.00 3.52 15.24
N TYR A 149 12.71 3.29 15.03
CA TYR A 149 12.06 2.00 15.26
C TYR A 149 11.41 1.53 13.96
N THR A 150 11.59 0.28 13.62
CA THR A 150 11.19 -0.23 12.30
C THR A 150 10.39 -1.52 12.39
N ALA A 151 9.45 -1.69 11.46
CA ALA A 151 8.83 -2.96 11.13
C ALA A 151 9.13 -3.27 9.66
N THR A 152 9.70 -4.43 9.39
CA THR A 152 10.14 -4.82 8.04
C THR A 152 9.34 -6.03 7.57
N PHE A 153 8.71 -5.88 6.40
CA PHE A 153 8.02 -6.93 5.68
C PHE A 153 8.90 -7.41 4.54
N THR A 154 9.05 -8.70 4.39
CA THR A 154 9.84 -9.35 3.34
C THR A 154 8.97 -10.29 2.51
N GLY A 155 9.41 -10.60 1.29
CA GLY A 155 8.67 -11.49 0.39
C GLY A 155 7.32 -10.90 0.01
N LEU A 156 7.31 -9.63 -0.35
CA LEU A 156 6.17 -8.96 -0.96
C LEU A 156 6.23 -9.20 -2.47
N ASP A 157 5.13 -9.66 -3.06
CA ASP A 157 4.91 -9.99 -4.48
C ASP A 157 3.77 -9.20 -5.08
#